data_e1b3d6b02f2b91c0a7f4f213c5555fdb
#
_entry.id   e1b3d6b02f2b91c0a7f4f213c5555fdb
#
_cell.length_a   1.000
_cell.length_b   1.000
_cell.length_c   1.000
_cell.angle_alpha   90.00
_cell.angle_beta   90.00
_cell.angle_gamma   90.00
#
_symmetry.space_group_name_H-M   'P 1'
#
loop_
_entity.id
_entity.type
_entity.pdbx_description
1 polymer ?
#
loop_
_entity_poly.entity_id
_entity_poly.type
_entity_poly.pdbx_seq_one_letter_code
_entity_poly.pdbx_strand_id
1 'polypeptide(L)'
;SITFALSLHAPNDEDRRKLMPIANRYSIAEVLDACRYYFDRTGRRITFEYSLVKGQNDSPEKAKELASLIRGMNCHVNLIPVNPIKERDYERADNSSIENFKKILESRQITVTVRRSMGRDIDAACGQLRRKYEEKNGMDFR
;
A
#
# COMPACT_ATOMS: atom_id res chain seq x y z
N SER A 1 -7.61 12.53 -17.17
CA SER A 1 -8.27 11.40 -16.51
C SER A 1 -7.71 11.22 -15.09
N ILE A 2 -8.61 11.00 -14.15
CA ILE A 2 -8.23 10.81 -12.75
C ILE A 2 -7.83 9.36 -12.54
N THR A 3 -6.63 9.14 -12.04
CA THR A 3 -6.18 7.81 -11.64
C THR A 3 -6.59 7.58 -10.19
N PHE A 4 -7.29 6.48 -9.94
CA PHE A 4 -7.65 6.12 -8.58
C PHE A 4 -6.50 5.34 -7.94
N ALA A 5 -5.91 5.93 -6.91
CA ALA A 5 -4.82 5.32 -6.16
C ALA A 5 -5.23 5.12 -4.71
N LEU A 6 -4.93 3.93 -4.19
CA LEU A 6 -5.31 3.56 -2.84
C LEU A 6 -4.10 3.05 -2.07
N SER A 7 -3.89 3.59 -0.88
CA SER A 7 -2.82 3.15 0.02
C SER A 7 -3.25 1.87 0.73
N LEU A 8 -2.69 0.74 0.34
CA LEU A 8 -3.02 -0.57 0.91
C LEU A 8 -2.06 -0.97 2.04
N HIS A 9 -0.76 -0.97 1.75
CA HIS A 9 0.37 -1.15 2.68
C HIS A 9 0.45 -2.48 3.43
N ALA A 10 -0.54 -3.35 3.31
CA ALA A 10 -0.49 -4.68 3.93
C ALA A 10 -1.49 -5.60 3.24
N PRO A 11 -1.27 -6.93 3.30
CA PRO A 11 -2.16 -7.89 2.65
C PRO A 11 -3.30 -8.35 3.55
N ASN A 12 -3.37 -7.89 4.79
CA ASN A 12 -4.43 -8.23 5.75
C ASN A 12 -4.71 -7.07 6.69
N ASP A 13 -5.85 -7.14 7.37
CA ASP A 13 -6.29 -6.05 8.24
C ASP A 13 -5.41 -5.85 9.46
N GLU A 14 -4.90 -6.93 10.04
CA GLU A 14 -4.06 -6.84 11.23
C GLU A 14 -2.79 -6.04 10.95
N ASP A 15 -2.08 -6.41 9.90
CA ASP A 15 -0.85 -5.72 9.51
C ASP A 15 -1.14 -4.29 9.04
N ARG A 16 -2.25 -4.11 8.34
CA ARG A 16 -2.63 -2.81 7.82
C ARG A 16 -2.92 -1.82 8.96
N ARG A 17 -3.59 -2.27 10.00
CA ARG A 17 -3.88 -1.42 11.16
C ARG A 17 -2.63 -0.97 11.89
N LYS A 18 -1.58 -1.79 11.90
CA LYS A 18 -0.29 -1.42 12.50
C LYS A 18 0.40 -0.29 11.75
N LEU A 19 0.25 -0.26 10.42
CA LEU A 19 0.92 0.72 9.57
C LEU A 19 0.06 1.94 9.29
N MET A 20 -1.26 1.81 9.34
CA MET A 20 -2.21 2.87 8.98
C MET A 20 -3.34 2.96 10.01
N PRO A 21 -3.35 3.99 10.85
CA PRO A 21 -4.46 4.16 11.81
C PRO A 21 -5.84 4.24 11.15
N ILE A 22 -5.95 4.83 9.96
CA ILE A 22 -7.22 4.95 9.24
C ILE A 22 -7.82 3.58 8.88
N ALA A 23 -6.99 2.54 8.82
CA ALA A 23 -7.44 1.17 8.52
C ALA A 23 -8.36 0.60 9.61
N ASN A 24 -8.41 1.23 10.77
CA ASN A 24 -9.35 0.84 11.83
C ASN A 24 -10.81 1.12 11.43
N ARG A 25 -11.04 1.99 10.46
CA ARG A 25 -12.40 2.35 10.01
C ARG A 25 -12.92 1.44 8.93
N TYR A 26 -12.05 0.98 8.04
CA TYR A 26 -12.46 0.23 6.86
C TYR A 26 -11.61 -1.02 6.75
N SER A 27 -12.26 -2.16 6.65
CA SER A 27 -11.57 -3.43 6.40
C SER A 27 -11.07 -3.48 4.96
N ILE A 28 -10.07 -4.31 4.72
CA ILE A 28 -9.58 -4.56 3.36
C ILE A 28 -10.72 -5.05 2.46
N ALA A 29 -11.58 -5.92 2.98
CA ALA A 29 -12.73 -6.42 2.21
C ALA A 29 -13.63 -5.27 1.74
N GLU A 30 -13.94 -4.33 2.63
CA GLU A 30 -14.75 -3.15 2.28
C GLU A 30 -14.07 -2.29 1.22
N VAL A 31 -12.76 -2.08 1.39
CA VAL A 31 -11.96 -1.28 0.46
C VAL A 31 -11.93 -1.94 -0.92
N LEU A 32 -11.70 -3.25 -0.98
CA LEU A 32 -11.66 -3.96 -2.26
C LEU A 32 -13.02 -4.02 -2.93
N ASP A 33 -14.11 -4.13 -2.18
CA ASP A 33 -15.45 -4.08 -2.74
C ASP A 33 -15.71 -2.71 -3.38
N ALA A 34 -15.29 -1.64 -2.74
CA ALA A 34 -15.38 -0.29 -3.30
C ALA A 34 -14.56 -0.16 -4.58
N CYS A 35 -13.38 -0.77 -4.62
CA CYS A 35 -12.52 -0.79 -5.80
C CYS A 35 -13.16 -1.53 -6.96
N ARG A 36 -13.77 -2.69 -6.70
CA ARG A 36 -14.47 -3.46 -7.73
C ARG A 36 -15.67 -2.68 -8.27
N TYR A 37 -16.40 -2.03 -7.39
CA TYR A 37 -17.53 -1.18 -7.78
C TYR A 37 -17.05 -0.05 -8.70
N TYR A 38 -15.95 0.62 -8.33
CA TYR A 38 -15.37 1.68 -9.13
C TYR A 38 -14.95 1.18 -10.52
N PHE A 39 -14.28 0.03 -10.57
CA PHE A 39 -13.83 -0.55 -11.82
C PHE A 39 -15.02 -0.92 -12.71
N ASP A 40 -16.06 -1.53 -12.14
CA ASP A 40 -17.26 -1.94 -12.89
C ASP A 40 -17.97 -0.74 -13.50
N ARG A 41 -17.93 0.40 -12.83
CA ARG A 41 -18.59 1.62 -13.31
C ARG A 41 -17.76 2.41 -14.30
N THR A 42 -16.45 2.42 -14.16
CA THR A 42 -15.57 3.30 -14.93
C THR A 42 -14.68 2.56 -15.92
N GLY A 43 -14.44 1.28 -15.73
CA GLY A 43 -13.47 0.51 -16.50
C GLY A 43 -12.02 0.92 -16.25
N ARG A 44 -11.77 1.79 -15.28
CA ARG A 44 -10.44 2.32 -15.01
C ARG A 44 -9.67 1.42 -14.04
N ARG A 45 -8.40 1.19 -14.37
CA ARG A 45 -7.51 0.41 -13.53
C ARG A 45 -7.24 1.12 -12.21
N ILE A 46 -7.13 0.33 -11.13
CA ILE A 46 -6.84 0.83 -9.79
C ILE A 46 -5.36 0.65 -9.51
N THR A 47 -4.73 1.66 -8.91
CA THR A 47 -3.36 1.57 -8.44
C THR A 47 -3.37 1.40 -6.93
N PHE A 48 -2.72 0.32 -6.46
CA PHE A 48 -2.50 0.12 -5.03
C PHE A 48 -1.09 0.58 -4.69
N GLU A 49 -0.99 1.49 -3.75
CA GLU A 49 0.29 1.89 -3.19
C GLU A 49 0.62 1.02 -1.99
N TYR A 50 1.84 0.51 -1.95
CA TYR A 50 2.27 -0.42 -0.93
C TYR A 50 3.68 -0.03 -0.46
N SER A 51 3.75 0.57 0.72
CA SER A 51 5.03 0.95 1.31
C SER A 51 5.70 -0.28 1.92
N LEU A 52 6.90 -0.59 1.46
CA LEU A 52 7.65 -1.74 1.96
C LEU A 52 8.47 -1.35 3.18
N VAL A 53 8.22 -2.05 4.28
CA VAL A 53 8.88 -1.84 5.57
C VAL A 53 9.54 -3.14 5.99
N LYS A 54 10.85 -3.11 6.21
CA LYS A 54 11.61 -4.29 6.58
C LYS A 54 11.03 -4.97 7.81
N GLY A 55 10.80 -6.27 7.71
CA GLY A 55 10.30 -7.09 8.81
C GLY A 55 8.83 -6.92 9.14
N GLN A 56 8.12 -6.02 8.44
CA GLN A 56 6.70 -5.77 8.70
C GLN A 56 5.80 -6.37 7.62
N ASN A 57 6.05 -6.02 6.37
CA ASN A 57 5.17 -6.39 5.26
C ASN A 57 5.92 -6.79 3.99
N ASP A 58 7.21 -7.06 4.09
CA ASP A 58 8.10 -7.24 2.94
C ASP A 58 8.50 -8.70 2.65
N SER A 59 7.97 -9.66 3.41
CA SER A 59 8.33 -11.07 3.24
C SER A 59 7.71 -11.68 1.99
N PRO A 60 8.29 -12.79 1.47
CA PRO A 60 7.68 -13.52 0.35
C PRO A 60 6.25 -13.98 0.65
N GLU A 61 5.97 -14.36 1.90
CA GLU A 61 4.63 -14.79 2.34
C GLU A 61 3.63 -13.65 2.21
N LYS A 62 4.04 -12.43 2.57
CA LYS A 62 3.19 -11.25 2.42
C LYS A 62 2.93 -10.92 0.95
N ALA A 63 3.92 -11.12 0.08
CA ALA A 63 3.75 -10.94 -1.36
C ALA A 63 2.72 -11.93 -1.92
N LYS A 64 2.81 -13.18 -1.51
CA LYS A 64 1.85 -14.21 -1.94
C LYS A 64 0.45 -13.93 -1.43
N GLU A 65 0.34 -13.49 -0.19
CA GLU A 65 -0.93 -13.11 0.42
C GLU A 65 -1.56 -11.94 -0.33
N LEU A 66 -0.76 -10.92 -0.65
CA LEU A 66 -1.22 -9.78 -1.44
C LEU A 66 -1.68 -10.21 -2.83
N ALA A 67 -0.91 -11.06 -3.50
CA ALA A 67 -1.27 -11.55 -4.82
C ALA A 67 -2.62 -12.29 -4.80
N SER A 68 -2.86 -13.09 -3.77
CA SER A 68 -4.13 -13.80 -3.61
C SER A 68 -5.28 -12.84 -3.35
N LEU A 69 -5.03 -11.81 -2.55
CA LEU A 69 -6.03 -10.82 -2.17
C LEU A 69 -6.57 -10.05 -3.37
N ILE A 70 -5.69 -9.62 -4.27
CA ILE A 70 -6.06 -8.78 -5.42
C ILE A 70 -6.16 -9.56 -6.72
N ARG A 71 -6.18 -10.88 -6.64
CA ARG A 71 -6.28 -11.76 -7.80
C ARG A 71 -7.53 -11.44 -8.61
N GLY A 72 -7.36 -11.36 -9.92
CA GLY A 72 -8.47 -11.12 -10.84
C GLY A 72 -8.89 -9.66 -10.97
N MET A 73 -8.30 -8.77 -10.18
CA MET A 73 -8.59 -7.35 -10.29
C MET A 73 -7.70 -6.70 -11.35
N ASN A 74 -8.27 -5.76 -12.09
CA ASN A 74 -7.48 -4.95 -13.02
C ASN A 74 -6.79 -3.84 -12.24
N CYS A 75 -5.59 -4.14 -11.76
CA CYS A 75 -4.85 -3.26 -10.86
C CYS A 75 -3.36 -3.22 -11.18
N HIS A 76 -2.74 -2.20 -10.63
CA HIS A 76 -1.30 -1.98 -10.68
C HIS A 76 -0.82 -1.77 -9.24
N VAL A 77 0.27 -2.39 -8.85
CA VAL A 77 0.85 -2.21 -7.52
C VAL A 77 2.10 -1.35 -7.64
N ASN A 78 2.13 -0.28 -6.88
CA ASN A 78 3.29 0.61 -6.80
C ASN A 78 3.98 0.35 -5.46
N LEU A 79 5.14 -0.30 -5.50
CA LEU A 79 5.93 -0.60 -4.31
C LEU A 79 6.80 0.60 -3.95
N ILE A 80 6.69 1.05 -2.73
CA ILE A 80 7.38 2.27 -2.26
C ILE A 80 8.24 1.91 -1.05
N PRO A 81 9.56 1.70 -1.24
CA PRO A 81 10.44 1.46 -0.09
C PRO A 81 10.44 2.66 0.85
N VAL A 82 10.26 2.42 2.15
CA VAL A 82 10.26 3.51 3.12
C VAL A 82 11.64 4.13 3.25
N ASN A 83 11.65 5.41 3.62
CA ASN A 83 12.89 6.15 3.87
C ASN A 83 13.14 6.17 5.38
N PRO A 84 14.17 5.45 5.88
CA PRO A 84 14.43 5.37 7.32
C PRO A 84 14.85 6.69 7.96
N ILE A 85 15.29 7.66 7.17
CA ILE A 85 15.61 8.99 7.68
C ILE A 85 14.34 9.73 8.10
N LYS A 86 13.25 9.53 7.35
CA LYS A 86 11.97 10.19 7.59
C LYS A 86 11.06 9.38 8.48
N GLU A 87 11.05 8.06 8.30
CA GLU A 87 10.23 7.14 9.07
C GLU A 87 11.13 6.43 10.09
N ARG A 88 11.42 7.10 11.19
CA ARG A 88 12.43 6.68 12.17
C ARG A 88 12.21 5.30 12.78
N ASP A 89 10.95 4.91 12.92
CA ASP A 89 10.59 3.64 13.54
C ASP A 89 10.61 2.47 12.56
N TYR A 90 10.90 2.73 11.29
CA TYR A 90 10.86 1.72 10.24
C TYR A 90 12.19 1.64 9.50
N GLU A 91 12.54 0.44 9.09
CA GLU A 91 13.71 0.20 8.26
C GLU A 91 13.28 -0.06 6.82
N ARG A 92 14.11 0.39 5.89
CA ARG A 92 13.90 0.16 4.47
C ARG A 92 14.15 -1.32 4.16
N ALA A 93 13.24 -1.93 3.39
CA ALA A 93 13.44 -3.29 2.89
C ALA A 93 14.72 -3.37 2.04
N ASP A 94 15.41 -4.51 2.11
CA ASP A 94 16.60 -4.74 1.30
C ASP A 94 16.24 -4.80 -0.18
N ASN A 95 17.17 -4.41 -1.05
CA ASN A 95 16.93 -4.45 -2.51
C ASN A 95 16.55 -5.85 -2.98
N SER A 96 17.15 -6.88 -2.42
CA SER A 96 16.81 -8.27 -2.75
C SER A 96 15.38 -8.61 -2.34
N SER A 97 14.92 -8.13 -1.19
CA SER A 97 13.54 -8.33 -0.74
C SER A 97 12.55 -7.61 -1.64
N ILE A 98 12.88 -6.38 -2.04
CA ILE A 98 12.05 -5.58 -2.95
C ILE A 98 11.90 -6.30 -4.29
N GLU A 99 13.01 -6.75 -4.88
CA GLU A 99 13.00 -7.44 -6.17
C GLU A 99 12.25 -8.77 -6.08
N ASN A 100 12.42 -9.51 -4.99
CA ASN A 100 11.71 -10.77 -4.78
C ASN A 100 10.20 -10.55 -4.63
N PHE A 101 9.80 -9.55 -3.88
CA PHE A 101 8.40 -9.17 -3.70
C PHE A 101 7.77 -8.83 -5.05
N LYS A 102 8.45 -8.02 -5.84
CA LYS A 102 8.03 -7.65 -7.19
C LYS A 102 7.87 -8.88 -8.09
N LYS A 103 8.86 -9.78 -8.09
CA LYS A 103 8.83 -10.99 -8.91
C LYS A 103 7.67 -11.90 -8.56
N ILE A 104 7.36 -12.03 -7.27
CA ILE A 104 6.23 -12.86 -6.83
C ILE A 104 4.92 -12.30 -7.38
N LEU A 105 4.72 -11.00 -7.27
CA LEU A 105 3.51 -10.36 -7.80
C LEU A 105 3.44 -10.51 -9.33
N GLU A 106 4.53 -10.26 -10.02
CA GLU A 106 4.58 -10.37 -11.49
C GLU A 106 4.32 -11.80 -11.96
N SER A 107 4.78 -12.80 -11.21
CA SER A 107 4.52 -14.20 -11.52
C SER A 107 3.02 -14.55 -11.45
N ARG A 108 2.24 -13.73 -10.76
CA ARG A 108 0.80 -13.87 -10.62
C ARG A 108 0.04 -12.93 -11.56
N GLN A 109 0.69 -12.41 -12.59
CA GLN A 109 0.10 -11.54 -13.63
C GLN A 109 -0.32 -10.17 -13.07
N ILE A 110 0.35 -9.70 -12.03
CA ILE A 110 0.10 -8.37 -11.47
C ILE A 110 1.17 -7.41 -11.97
N THR A 111 0.75 -6.27 -12.50
CA THR A 111 1.67 -5.22 -12.95
C THR A 111 2.24 -4.51 -11.73
N VAL A 112 3.56 -4.40 -11.67
CA VAL A 112 4.25 -3.81 -10.51
C VAL A 112 5.27 -2.78 -10.98
N THR A 113 5.32 -1.66 -10.29
CA THR A 113 6.42 -0.70 -10.41
C THR A 113 7.03 -0.50 -9.03
N VAL A 114 8.31 -0.16 -9.00
CA VAL A 114 9.00 0.22 -7.77
C VAL A 114 9.30 1.70 -7.86
N ARG A 115 8.72 2.46 -6.95
CA ARG A 115 8.94 3.89 -6.89
C ARG A 115 10.21 4.15 -6.09
N ARG A 116 11.21 4.69 -6.77
CA ARG A 116 12.44 5.11 -6.08
C ARG A 116 12.19 6.49 -5.50
N SER A 117 11.83 6.49 -4.21
CA SER A 117 11.55 7.72 -3.51
C SER A 117 12.82 8.52 -3.30
N MET A 118 12.73 9.82 -3.55
CA MET A 118 13.78 10.77 -3.17
C MET A 118 13.65 11.19 -1.70
N GLY A 119 12.85 10.46 -0.93
CA GLY A 119 12.67 10.66 0.49
C GLY A 119 11.60 11.65 0.88
N ARG A 120 11.19 12.53 -0.01
CA ARG A 120 10.18 13.55 0.28
C ARG A 120 8.76 13.10 0.00
N ASP A 121 8.57 12.29 -1.04
CA ASP A 121 7.24 11.93 -1.50
C ASP A 121 6.48 11.02 -0.53
N ILE A 122 7.17 10.03 0.02
CA ILE A 122 6.55 9.11 0.99
C ILE A 122 6.18 9.85 2.26
N ASP A 123 7.09 10.69 2.74
CA ASP A 123 6.88 11.50 3.94
C ASP A 123 5.67 12.42 3.75
N ALA A 124 5.58 13.08 2.62
CA ALA A 124 4.46 13.94 2.29
C ALA A 124 3.14 13.15 2.21
N ALA A 125 3.16 11.99 1.55
CA ALA A 125 1.95 11.17 1.39
C ALA A 125 1.47 10.62 2.74
N CYS A 126 2.38 10.10 3.56
CA CYS A 126 2.04 9.59 4.89
C CYS A 126 1.58 10.73 5.81
N GLY A 127 2.25 11.87 5.75
CA GLY A 127 1.86 13.04 6.53
C GLY A 127 0.50 13.58 6.13
N GLN A 128 0.22 13.60 4.83
CA GLN A 128 -1.10 14.02 4.33
C GLN A 128 -2.21 13.09 4.78
N LEU A 129 -1.96 11.79 4.70
CA LEU A 129 -2.96 10.80 5.12
C LEU A 129 -3.25 10.92 6.61
N ARG A 130 -2.21 11.09 7.42
CA ARG A 130 -2.34 11.28 8.86
C ARG A 130 -3.12 12.55 9.18
N ARG A 131 -2.80 13.66 8.54
CA ARG A 131 -3.50 14.93 8.75
C ARG A 131 -4.97 14.84 8.36
N LYS A 132 -5.29 14.22 7.23
CA LYS A 132 -6.67 14.03 6.81
C LYS A 132 -7.45 13.20 7.81
N TYR A 133 -6.83 12.17 8.36
CA TYR A 133 -7.45 11.34 9.39
C TYR A 133 -7.71 12.15 10.67
N GLU A 134 -6.74 12.94 11.09
CA GLU A 134 -6.85 13.80 12.28
C GLU A 134 -7.98 14.82 12.11
N GLU A 135 -8.01 15.52 10.99
CA GLU A 135 -9.05 16.51 10.68
C GLU A 135 -10.44 15.89 10.70
N LYS A 136 -10.59 14.74 10.04
CA LYS A 136 -11.88 14.06 9.92
C LYS A 136 -12.39 13.57 11.28
N ASN A 137 -11.51 13.19 12.19
CA ASN A 137 -11.87 12.56 13.46
C ASN A 137 -11.67 13.47 14.67
N GLY A 138 -11.18 14.69 14.45
CA GLY A 138 -10.86 15.61 15.54
C GLY A 138 -9.77 15.10 16.45
N MET A 139 -8.89 14.24 15.96
CA MET A 139 -7.81 13.63 16.73
C MET A 139 -6.48 14.30 16.40
N ASP A 140 -5.60 14.38 17.40
CA ASP A 140 -4.27 14.95 17.26
C ASP A 140 -3.24 13.85 17.53
N PHE A 141 -2.49 13.47 16.51
CA PHE A 141 -1.46 12.42 16.59
C PHE A 141 -0.05 12.99 16.77
N ARG A 142 0.10 14.04 17.50
CA ARG A 142 1.41 14.62 17.80
C ARG A 142 2.32 13.69 18.58
#